data_ad222c38836b617e6cfdb5c020617e9f
#
_entry.id   ad222c38836b617e6cfdb5c020617e9f
#
_cell.length_a   1.000
_cell.length_b   1.000
_cell.length_c   1.000
_cell.angle_alpha   90.00
_cell.angle_beta   90.00
_cell.angle_gamma   90.00
#
_symmetry.space_group_name_H-M   'P 1'
#
loop_
_entity.id
_entity.type
_entity.pdbx_description
1 polymer ?
#
loop_
_entity_poly.entity_id
_entity_poly.type
_entity_poly.pdbx_seq_one_letter_code
_entity_poly.pdbx_strand_id
1 'polypeptide(L)'
;SKHQFKEGDVEHWWHDYNNMGIRTRFSDDLLWLPYGVLEYIDVTGDRSILDIETEFLNGPLLQETEMERYDLYLPGEEKGTIYEHCIRAIERSFNFGDHNLPKIGSGDWNDGFSNVGTEGKGESVWLAFFLYDILNKWVNILKIDNNEQYKEILEKLKKDINNNAWDGNWFKRAYMDDGKALGSMENEECRIDSIAQSWSVISGAGDNDKKYISMNSLELHLIDKENGIIKLLDPPFENGNLHPGYIKSYLPGVRENGGQYTHAAVWAIIAETMLGFGDKAVELFKIINPIEHSRSKEEANKYKLEPYVVPADIYGAKNLAGRGGWSWYTGSSGWFYTCLLYTSDAADDLTR
;
A
#
# COMPACT_ATOMS: atom_id res chain seq x y z
N SER A 1 -1.69 5.50 -17.80
CA SER A 1 -2.00 4.67 -18.99
C SER A 1 -0.84 4.63 -19.99
N LYS A 2 -0.18 5.77 -20.33
CA LYS A 2 0.91 5.81 -21.32
C LYS A 2 2.12 4.91 -21.03
N HIS A 3 2.26 4.44 -19.80
CA HIS A 3 3.34 3.56 -19.33
C HIS A 3 2.88 2.13 -19.11
N GLN A 4 1.76 1.73 -19.74
CA GLN A 4 1.21 0.38 -19.65
C GLN A 4 1.51 -0.41 -20.93
N PHE A 5 1.97 -1.64 -20.74
CA PHE A 5 2.12 -2.62 -21.80
C PHE A 5 0.78 -3.24 -22.18
N LYS A 6 0.65 -3.72 -23.41
CA LYS A 6 -0.58 -4.37 -23.91
C LYS A 6 -1.01 -5.59 -23.08
N GLU A 7 -0.10 -6.19 -22.34
CA GLU A 7 -0.37 -7.31 -21.44
C GLU A 7 -0.97 -6.88 -20.09
N GLY A 8 -1.10 -5.58 -19.83
CA GLY A 8 -1.73 -5.01 -18.63
C GLY A 8 -0.77 -4.60 -17.52
N ASP A 9 0.47 -5.06 -17.52
CA ASP A 9 1.51 -4.59 -16.62
C ASP A 9 2.06 -3.22 -17.05
N VAL A 10 2.84 -2.56 -16.19
CA VAL A 10 3.30 -1.19 -16.37
C VAL A 10 4.80 -1.08 -16.14
N GLU A 11 5.37 0.05 -16.55
CA GLU A 11 6.69 0.46 -16.07
C GLU A 11 6.60 0.85 -14.60
N HIS A 12 7.51 0.33 -13.78
CA HIS A 12 7.63 0.71 -12.37
C HIS A 12 8.13 2.16 -12.21
N TRP A 13 9.12 2.56 -13.03
CA TRP A 13 9.56 3.94 -13.20
C TRP A 13 10.19 4.14 -14.60
N TRP A 14 10.28 5.40 -15.02
CA TRP A 14 10.78 5.78 -16.35
C TRP A 14 11.45 7.14 -16.36
N HIS A 15 12.14 7.41 -17.43
CA HIS A 15 12.74 8.71 -17.73
C HIS A 15 12.10 9.34 -18.96
N ASP A 16 11.30 10.37 -18.78
CA ASP A 16 10.55 11.06 -19.86
C ASP A 16 11.44 11.56 -21.00
N TYR A 17 12.70 11.93 -20.71
CA TYR A 17 13.59 12.55 -21.70
C TYR A 17 14.18 11.55 -22.72
N ASN A 18 14.14 10.25 -22.45
CA ASN A 18 14.73 9.25 -23.33
C ASN A 18 13.88 7.97 -23.49
N ASN A 19 12.69 7.92 -22.89
CA ASN A 19 11.76 6.78 -22.88
C ASN A 19 12.39 5.48 -22.35
N MET A 20 13.44 5.58 -21.54
CA MET A 20 13.99 4.43 -20.83
C MET A 20 13.19 4.22 -19.56
N GLY A 21 12.79 2.98 -19.32
CA GLY A 21 12.04 2.61 -18.13
C GLY A 21 12.32 1.20 -17.67
N ILE A 22 11.75 0.80 -16.57
CA ILE A 22 11.93 -0.53 -16.00
C ILE A 22 10.60 -1.27 -15.95
N ARG A 23 10.53 -2.39 -16.65
CA ARG A 23 9.44 -3.35 -16.56
C ARG A 23 9.75 -4.35 -15.45
N THR A 24 8.82 -4.54 -14.51
CA THR A 24 9.03 -5.37 -13.32
C THR A 24 7.91 -6.39 -13.14
N ARG A 25 8.04 -7.21 -12.09
CA ARG A 25 6.98 -8.07 -11.58
C ARG A 25 6.36 -7.53 -10.28
N PHE A 26 6.52 -6.24 -9.98
CA PHE A 26 5.78 -5.60 -8.89
C PHE A 26 4.28 -5.72 -9.14
N SER A 27 3.57 -6.16 -8.12
CA SER A 27 2.18 -6.60 -8.27
C SER A 27 1.14 -5.50 -8.06
N ASP A 28 1.52 -4.39 -7.44
CA ASP A 28 0.61 -3.26 -7.18
C ASP A 28 0.70 -2.15 -8.24
N ASP A 29 1.83 -2.00 -8.92
CA ASP A 29 2.08 -0.92 -9.89
C ASP A 29 0.92 -0.72 -10.87
N LEU A 30 0.44 -1.82 -11.45
CA LEU A 30 -0.63 -1.80 -12.45
C LEU A 30 -1.98 -1.37 -11.87
N LEU A 31 -2.20 -1.57 -10.59
CA LEU A 31 -3.47 -1.30 -9.93
C LEU A 31 -3.66 0.17 -9.54
N TRP A 32 -2.59 0.96 -9.50
CA TRP A 32 -2.70 2.39 -9.22
C TRP A 32 -3.41 3.17 -10.33
N LEU A 33 -3.38 2.67 -11.59
CA LEU A 33 -4.14 3.29 -12.66
C LEU A 33 -5.67 3.17 -12.45
N PRO A 34 -6.26 1.97 -12.33
CA PRO A 34 -7.70 1.85 -12.06
C PRO A 34 -8.09 2.51 -10.73
N TYR A 35 -7.25 2.45 -9.70
CA TYR A 35 -7.49 3.16 -8.44
C TYR A 35 -7.65 4.67 -8.67
N GLY A 36 -6.68 5.31 -9.34
CA GLY A 36 -6.71 6.75 -9.60
C GLY A 36 -7.86 7.18 -10.51
N VAL A 37 -8.24 6.36 -11.50
CA VAL A 37 -9.41 6.62 -12.36
C VAL A 37 -10.71 6.55 -11.56
N LEU A 38 -10.86 5.58 -10.67
CA LEU A 38 -12.04 5.45 -9.82
C LEU A 38 -12.17 6.62 -8.84
N GLU A 39 -11.08 7.02 -8.19
CA GLU A 39 -11.05 8.20 -7.31
C GLU A 39 -11.40 9.49 -8.07
N TYR A 40 -10.89 9.66 -9.30
CA TYR A 40 -11.24 10.80 -10.15
C TYR A 40 -12.74 10.84 -10.46
N ILE A 41 -13.32 9.70 -10.85
CA ILE A 41 -14.74 9.60 -11.18
C ILE A 41 -15.61 9.84 -9.93
N ASP A 42 -15.21 9.31 -8.78
CA ASP A 42 -15.95 9.47 -7.53
C ASP A 42 -16.02 10.94 -7.10
N VAL A 43 -14.90 11.65 -7.18
CA VAL A 43 -14.82 13.08 -6.81
C VAL A 43 -15.47 14.01 -7.82
N THR A 44 -15.31 13.75 -9.12
CA THR A 44 -15.74 14.69 -10.18
C THR A 44 -17.08 14.33 -10.82
N GLY A 45 -17.48 13.06 -10.74
CA GLY A 45 -18.60 12.52 -11.52
C GLY A 45 -18.32 12.37 -13.01
N ASP A 46 -17.13 12.77 -13.48
CA ASP A 46 -16.77 12.75 -14.90
C ASP A 46 -16.34 11.36 -15.36
N ARG A 47 -17.24 10.67 -16.07
CA ARG A 47 -17.00 9.37 -16.67
C ARG A 47 -16.38 9.44 -18.06
N SER A 48 -16.32 10.62 -18.68
CA SER A 48 -15.75 10.75 -20.04
C SER A 48 -14.27 10.42 -20.09
N ILE A 49 -13.58 10.44 -18.95
CA ILE A 49 -12.20 9.96 -18.81
C ILE A 49 -12.03 8.52 -19.33
N LEU A 50 -13.05 7.69 -19.17
CA LEU A 50 -13.01 6.27 -19.59
C LEU A 50 -12.92 6.08 -21.11
N ASP A 51 -13.40 7.06 -21.88
CA ASP A 51 -13.46 7.02 -23.35
C ASP A 51 -12.20 7.58 -24.01
N ILE A 52 -11.27 8.15 -23.22
CA ILE A 52 -10.01 8.72 -23.75
C ILE A 52 -9.11 7.56 -24.22
N GLU A 53 -8.70 7.63 -25.49
CA GLU A 53 -7.78 6.64 -26.07
C GLU A 53 -6.31 7.03 -25.84
N THR A 54 -5.50 6.01 -25.55
CA THR A 54 -4.02 6.14 -25.48
C THR A 54 -3.35 4.88 -26.01
N GLU A 55 -2.10 5.00 -26.43
CA GLU A 55 -1.30 3.89 -26.93
C GLU A 55 -0.83 3.02 -25.75
N PHE A 56 -0.74 1.69 -25.99
CA PHE A 56 0.02 0.78 -25.14
C PHE A 56 1.50 0.83 -25.48
N LEU A 57 2.36 0.59 -24.50
CA LEU A 57 3.77 0.37 -24.74
C LEU A 57 4.02 -0.95 -25.47
N ASN A 58 5.01 -0.94 -26.35
CA ASN A 58 5.54 -2.14 -26.96
C ASN A 58 6.87 -2.54 -26.32
N GLY A 59 6.99 -3.78 -25.89
CA GLY A 59 8.21 -4.30 -25.30
C GLY A 59 8.15 -5.80 -25.08
N PRO A 60 9.32 -6.47 -25.00
CA PRO A 60 9.37 -7.90 -24.77
C PRO A 60 8.86 -8.24 -23.36
N LEU A 61 8.14 -9.37 -23.25
CA LEU A 61 7.78 -9.94 -21.96
C LEU A 61 9.03 -10.29 -21.14
N LEU A 62 8.94 -10.17 -19.83
CA LEU A 62 9.94 -10.68 -18.92
C LEU A 62 10.01 -12.22 -19.06
N GLN A 63 11.22 -12.75 -19.19
CA GLN A 63 11.47 -14.19 -19.20
C GLN A 63 11.13 -14.76 -17.82
N GLU A 64 10.95 -16.08 -17.73
CA GLU A 64 10.50 -16.76 -16.52
C GLU A 64 11.39 -16.48 -15.30
N THR A 65 12.71 -16.39 -15.52
CA THR A 65 13.72 -16.11 -14.48
C THR A 65 14.04 -14.62 -14.30
N GLU A 66 13.40 -13.75 -15.08
CA GLU A 66 13.71 -12.32 -15.10
C GLU A 66 12.71 -11.58 -14.21
N MET A 67 13.20 -10.88 -13.18
CA MET A 67 12.39 -10.11 -12.25
C MET A 67 12.12 -8.69 -12.75
N GLU A 68 13.07 -8.13 -13.51
CA GLU A 68 13.01 -6.78 -14.05
C GLU A 68 13.81 -6.64 -15.33
N ARG A 69 13.47 -5.64 -16.14
CA ARG A 69 14.23 -5.27 -17.33
C ARG A 69 14.19 -3.76 -17.54
N TYR A 70 15.35 -3.15 -17.54
CA TYR A 70 15.53 -1.75 -17.94
C TYR A 70 15.82 -1.67 -19.42
N ASP A 71 14.93 -1.05 -20.20
CA ASP A 71 15.03 -0.98 -21.66
C ASP A 71 14.37 0.30 -22.19
N LEU A 72 14.50 0.52 -23.51
CA LEU A 72 13.78 1.56 -24.25
C LEU A 72 12.40 1.04 -24.62
N TYR A 73 11.37 1.67 -24.06
CA TYR A 73 9.98 1.36 -24.38
C TYR A 73 9.34 2.49 -25.15
N LEU A 74 8.73 2.17 -26.27
CA LEU A 74 8.07 3.14 -27.15
C LEU A 74 6.58 2.79 -27.28
N PRO A 75 5.72 3.80 -27.55
CA PRO A 75 4.33 3.55 -27.88
C PRO A 75 4.21 2.57 -29.06
N GLY A 76 3.32 1.58 -28.90
CA GLY A 76 2.97 0.63 -29.95
C GLY A 76 1.89 1.16 -30.90
N GLU A 77 1.50 0.33 -31.86
CA GLU A 77 0.40 0.65 -32.77
C GLU A 77 -0.98 0.42 -32.12
N GLU A 78 -1.03 -0.41 -31.08
CA GLU A 78 -2.26 -0.77 -30.37
C GLU A 78 -2.64 0.38 -29.43
N LYS A 79 -3.92 0.80 -29.51
CA LYS A 79 -4.53 1.79 -28.63
C LYS A 79 -5.70 1.16 -27.90
N GLY A 80 -5.98 1.67 -26.74
CA GLY A 80 -7.17 1.35 -25.96
C GLY A 80 -7.70 2.58 -25.25
N THR A 81 -8.96 2.51 -24.89
CA THR A 81 -9.56 3.50 -23.98
C THR A 81 -8.99 3.36 -22.58
N ILE A 82 -9.07 4.39 -21.76
CA ILE A 82 -8.69 4.30 -20.34
C ILE A 82 -9.46 3.18 -19.64
N TYR A 83 -10.72 2.93 -20.04
CA TYR A 83 -11.48 1.78 -19.57
C TYR A 83 -10.75 0.46 -19.86
N GLU A 84 -10.32 0.23 -21.11
CA GLU A 84 -9.59 -0.98 -21.52
C GLU A 84 -8.25 -1.12 -20.82
N HIS A 85 -7.53 0.00 -20.61
CA HIS A 85 -6.31 0.01 -19.81
C HIS A 85 -6.56 -0.46 -18.37
N CYS A 86 -7.61 0.05 -17.73
CA CYS A 86 -8.00 -0.36 -16.37
C CYS A 86 -8.40 -1.85 -16.31
N ILE A 87 -9.20 -2.32 -17.26
CA ILE A 87 -9.61 -3.74 -17.33
C ILE A 87 -8.38 -4.65 -17.45
N ARG A 88 -7.46 -4.35 -18.36
CA ARG A 88 -6.23 -5.15 -18.52
C ARG A 88 -5.39 -5.20 -17.25
N ALA A 89 -5.27 -4.07 -16.53
CA ALA A 89 -4.59 -4.03 -15.25
C ALA A 89 -5.28 -4.90 -14.18
N ILE A 90 -6.59 -4.78 -14.06
CA ILE A 90 -7.38 -5.55 -13.09
C ILE A 90 -7.30 -7.05 -13.39
N GLU A 91 -7.53 -7.46 -14.65
CA GLU A 91 -7.50 -8.87 -15.06
C GLU A 91 -6.10 -9.48 -14.94
N ARG A 92 -5.05 -8.69 -15.20
CA ARG A 92 -3.67 -9.10 -15.00
C ARG A 92 -3.35 -9.42 -13.55
N SER A 93 -4.00 -8.74 -12.60
CA SER A 93 -3.84 -8.96 -11.17
C SER A 93 -4.55 -10.22 -10.63
N PHE A 94 -5.39 -10.88 -11.44
CA PHE A 94 -6.05 -12.14 -11.07
C PHE A 94 -5.09 -13.34 -11.12
N ASN A 95 -4.00 -13.22 -10.41
CA ASN A 95 -2.97 -14.24 -10.29
C ASN A 95 -2.83 -14.64 -8.82
N PHE A 96 -3.55 -15.68 -8.43
CA PHE A 96 -3.68 -16.11 -7.03
C PHE A 96 -2.76 -17.28 -6.71
N GLY A 97 -2.28 -17.34 -5.46
CA GLY A 97 -1.47 -18.42 -4.93
C GLY A 97 -2.30 -19.47 -4.15
N ASP A 98 -1.60 -20.24 -3.32
CA ASP A 98 -2.17 -21.40 -2.60
C ASP A 98 -3.20 -21.01 -1.53
N HIS A 99 -3.11 -19.78 -1.00
CA HIS A 99 -4.08 -19.23 -0.04
C HIS A 99 -5.20 -18.44 -0.73
N ASN A 100 -5.28 -18.48 -2.07
CA ASN A 100 -6.17 -17.68 -2.90
C ASN A 100 -6.02 -16.16 -2.72
N LEU A 101 -4.83 -15.70 -2.33
CA LEU A 101 -4.45 -14.29 -2.27
C LEU A 101 -3.61 -13.93 -3.50
N PRO A 102 -3.61 -12.66 -3.95
CA PRO A 102 -2.81 -12.25 -5.10
C PRO A 102 -1.31 -12.49 -4.85
N LYS A 103 -0.63 -12.99 -5.87
CA LYS A 103 0.82 -13.19 -5.82
C LYS A 103 1.56 -11.88 -5.78
N ILE A 104 2.62 -11.82 -4.96
CA ILE A 104 3.38 -10.60 -4.70
C ILE A 104 4.42 -10.30 -5.81
N GLY A 105 4.87 -11.29 -6.56
CA GLY A 105 5.90 -11.11 -7.59
C GLY A 105 7.24 -10.65 -7.01
N SER A 106 7.82 -9.60 -7.59
CA SER A 106 9.09 -8.99 -7.11
C SER A 106 8.90 -8.08 -5.90
N GLY A 107 7.66 -7.84 -5.47
CA GLY A 107 7.27 -6.96 -4.38
C GLY A 107 5.87 -6.41 -4.60
N ASP A 108 5.39 -5.71 -3.61
CA ASP A 108 4.18 -4.89 -3.66
C ASP A 108 4.53 -3.45 -3.25
N TRP A 109 3.62 -2.68 -2.65
CA TRP A 109 3.89 -1.34 -2.12
C TRP A 109 5.21 -1.24 -1.32
N ASN A 110 5.63 -2.33 -0.68
CA ASN A 110 6.92 -2.42 -0.02
C ASN A 110 7.92 -3.12 -0.95
N ASP A 111 8.62 -2.33 -1.76
CA ASP A 111 9.67 -2.79 -2.67
C ASP A 111 10.75 -3.62 -1.94
N GLY A 112 10.93 -3.36 -0.64
CA GLY A 112 11.88 -4.07 0.21
C GLY A 112 11.57 -5.55 0.41
N PHE A 113 10.35 -6.00 0.05
CA PHE A 113 9.96 -7.41 0.06
C PHE A 113 10.36 -8.17 -1.22
N SER A 114 11.45 -7.75 -1.81
CA SER A 114 11.95 -8.22 -3.10
C SER A 114 12.29 -9.71 -3.19
N ASN A 115 12.17 -10.46 -2.10
CA ASN A 115 12.47 -11.89 -2.07
C ASN A 115 11.31 -12.76 -1.55
N VAL A 116 10.14 -12.16 -1.38
CA VAL A 116 8.96 -12.87 -0.85
C VAL A 116 8.33 -13.78 -1.90
N GLY A 117 8.31 -13.37 -3.18
CA GLY A 117 7.64 -14.07 -4.26
C GLY A 117 8.50 -14.33 -5.50
N THR A 118 9.82 -14.43 -5.36
CA THR A 118 10.74 -14.60 -6.50
C THR A 118 10.59 -15.95 -7.23
N GLU A 119 10.10 -16.99 -6.54
CA GLU A 119 9.75 -18.28 -7.14
C GLU A 119 8.31 -18.33 -7.70
N GLY A 120 7.59 -17.22 -7.64
CA GLY A 120 6.25 -17.07 -8.20
C GLY A 120 5.14 -17.74 -7.37
N LYS A 121 5.36 -17.99 -6.07
CA LYS A 121 4.36 -18.56 -5.15
C LYS A 121 3.92 -17.58 -4.06
N GLY A 122 4.84 -16.69 -3.62
CA GLY A 122 4.57 -15.75 -2.54
C GLY A 122 3.34 -14.88 -2.80
N GLU A 123 2.58 -14.57 -1.75
CA GLU A 123 1.29 -13.88 -1.81
C GLU A 123 1.28 -12.64 -0.91
N SER A 124 0.60 -11.58 -1.34
CA SER A 124 0.43 -10.35 -0.57
C SER A 124 -0.98 -10.22 0.00
N VAL A 125 -1.07 -10.11 1.32
CA VAL A 125 -2.34 -9.82 2.02
C VAL A 125 -2.75 -8.37 1.79
N TRP A 126 -1.79 -7.42 1.84
CA TRP A 126 -2.11 -6.02 1.55
C TRP A 126 -2.65 -5.84 0.14
N LEU A 127 -2.02 -6.46 -0.87
CA LEU A 127 -2.49 -6.41 -2.25
C LEU A 127 -3.91 -6.99 -2.40
N ALA A 128 -4.25 -8.02 -1.61
CA ALA A 128 -5.59 -8.58 -1.60
C ALA A 128 -6.63 -7.54 -1.14
N PHE A 129 -6.33 -6.78 -0.11
CA PHE A 129 -7.18 -5.66 0.33
C PHE A 129 -7.26 -4.56 -0.73
N PHE A 130 -6.14 -4.19 -1.34
CA PHE A 130 -6.09 -3.17 -2.36
C PHE A 130 -6.88 -3.56 -3.61
N LEU A 131 -6.70 -4.79 -4.09
CA LEU A 131 -7.48 -5.33 -5.20
C LEU A 131 -8.98 -5.40 -4.88
N TYR A 132 -9.33 -5.78 -3.65
CA TYR A 132 -10.73 -5.79 -3.21
C TYR A 132 -11.36 -4.40 -3.27
N ASP A 133 -10.67 -3.36 -2.79
CA ASP A 133 -11.16 -1.97 -2.84
C ASP A 133 -11.44 -1.54 -4.28
N ILE A 134 -10.47 -1.77 -5.17
CA ILE A 134 -10.60 -1.44 -6.59
C ILE A 134 -11.79 -2.17 -7.23
N LEU A 135 -11.89 -3.49 -7.03
CA LEU A 135 -12.99 -4.28 -7.59
C LEU A 135 -14.35 -3.85 -7.05
N ASN A 136 -14.44 -3.58 -5.74
CA ASN A 136 -15.67 -3.11 -5.11
C ASN A 136 -16.13 -1.77 -5.69
N LYS A 137 -15.22 -0.81 -5.84
CA LYS A 137 -15.50 0.48 -6.50
C LYS A 137 -15.84 0.28 -7.97
N TRP A 138 -15.12 -0.59 -8.69
CA TRP A 138 -15.35 -0.89 -10.10
C TRP A 138 -16.76 -1.40 -10.35
N VAL A 139 -17.20 -2.38 -9.57
CA VAL A 139 -18.54 -2.97 -9.66
C VAL A 139 -19.64 -1.95 -9.31
N ASN A 140 -19.44 -1.17 -8.25
CA ASN A 140 -20.49 -0.29 -7.71
C ASN A 140 -20.57 1.07 -8.40
N ILE A 141 -19.44 1.69 -8.72
CA ILE A 141 -19.39 3.02 -9.34
C ILE A 141 -19.72 2.94 -10.84
N LEU A 142 -19.11 2.01 -11.54
CA LEU A 142 -19.26 1.95 -12.99
C LEU A 142 -20.55 1.26 -13.45
N LYS A 143 -21.15 0.40 -12.63
CA LYS A 143 -22.42 -0.32 -12.93
C LYS A 143 -22.44 -0.94 -14.33
N ILE A 144 -21.32 -1.59 -14.70
CA ILE A 144 -21.11 -2.15 -16.04
C ILE A 144 -21.96 -3.40 -16.20
N ASP A 145 -22.59 -3.56 -17.37
CA ASP A 145 -23.27 -4.80 -17.75
C ASP A 145 -22.24 -5.96 -17.82
N ASN A 146 -22.61 -7.15 -17.32
CA ASN A 146 -21.75 -8.34 -17.16
C ASN A 146 -20.74 -8.32 -15.99
N ASN A 147 -21.06 -7.65 -14.90
CA ASN A 147 -20.24 -7.64 -13.69
C ASN A 147 -20.22 -8.93 -12.87
N GLU A 148 -20.95 -9.97 -13.26
CA GLU A 148 -21.12 -11.17 -12.42
C GLU A 148 -19.77 -11.86 -12.11
N GLN A 149 -18.87 -11.96 -13.09
CA GLN A 149 -17.53 -12.50 -12.87
C GLN A 149 -16.72 -11.72 -11.81
N TYR A 150 -16.76 -10.38 -11.87
CA TYR A 150 -16.05 -9.54 -10.91
C TYR A 150 -16.69 -9.61 -9.53
N LYS A 151 -18.01 -9.73 -9.43
CA LYS A 151 -18.71 -9.94 -8.16
C LYS A 151 -18.34 -11.28 -7.51
N GLU A 152 -18.27 -12.35 -8.29
CA GLU A 152 -17.84 -13.66 -7.80
C GLU A 152 -16.39 -13.61 -7.26
N ILE A 153 -15.48 -12.95 -7.99
CA ILE A 153 -14.10 -12.75 -7.53
C ILE A 153 -14.07 -11.92 -6.26
N LEU A 154 -14.85 -10.84 -6.19
CA LEU A 154 -14.93 -9.96 -5.04
C LEU A 154 -15.38 -10.71 -3.76
N GLU A 155 -16.48 -11.46 -3.85
CA GLU A 155 -17.00 -12.24 -2.73
C GLU A 155 -16.00 -13.33 -2.28
N LYS A 156 -15.40 -14.02 -3.26
CA LYS A 156 -14.39 -15.03 -2.98
C LYS A 156 -13.16 -14.42 -2.30
N LEU A 157 -12.65 -13.31 -2.82
CA LEU A 157 -11.48 -12.63 -2.28
C LEU A 157 -11.71 -12.17 -0.83
N LYS A 158 -12.87 -11.56 -0.54
CA LYS A 158 -13.24 -11.20 0.84
C LYS A 158 -13.23 -12.40 1.78
N LYS A 159 -13.81 -13.52 1.36
CA LYS A 159 -13.84 -14.75 2.13
C LYS A 159 -12.42 -15.29 2.38
N ASP A 160 -11.59 -15.32 1.33
CA ASP A 160 -10.24 -15.88 1.39
C ASP A 160 -9.31 -15.00 2.25
N ILE A 161 -9.42 -13.68 2.17
CA ILE A 161 -8.74 -12.75 3.08
C ILE A 161 -9.06 -13.07 4.54
N ASN A 162 -10.35 -13.14 4.88
CA ASN A 162 -10.76 -13.34 6.27
C ASN A 162 -10.43 -14.72 6.82
N ASN A 163 -10.37 -15.74 5.96
CA ASN A 163 -10.06 -17.11 6.38
C ASN A 163 -8.56 -17.39 6.41
N ASN A 164 -7.82 -16.91 5.40
CA ASN A 164 -6.44 -17.33 5.18
C ASN A 164 -5.42 -16.31 5.71
N ALA A 165 -5.77 -15.00 5.73
CA ALA A 165 -4.86 -13.98 6.21
C ALA A 165 -5.01 -13.65 7.71
N TRP A 166 -6.08 -14.08 8.38
CA TRP A 166 -6.30 -13.82 9.79
C TRP A 166 -5.41 -14.66 10.70
N ASP A 167 -4.73 -14.02 11.66
CA ASP A 167 -3.76 -14.64 12.58
C ASP A 167 -4.22 -14.62 14.07
N GLY A 168 -5.54 -14.50 14.29
CA GLY A 168 -6.14 -14.50 15.63
C GLY A 168 -6.33 -13.10 16.23
N ASN A 169 -5.35 -12.20 16.13
CA ASN A 169 -5.42 -10.84 16.64
C ASN A 169 -5.20 -9.75 15.59
N TRP A 170 -4.65 -10.11 14.44
CA TRP A 170 -4.42 -9.20 13.31
C TRP A 170 -4.32 -9.95 12.01
N PHE A 171 -4.25 -9.23 10.88
CA PHE A 171 -4.03 -9.80 9.56
C PHE A 171 -2.52 -9.94 9.29
N LYS A 172 -2.12 -11.10 8.78
CA LYS A 172 -0.76 -11.33 8.26
C LYS A 172 -0.43 -10.33 7.16
N ARG A 173 0.85 -10.15 6.88
CA ARG A 173 1.30 -9.23 5.83
C ARG A 173 1.43 -9.90 4.46
N ALA A 174 1.99 -11.10 4.46
CA ALA A 174 2.27 -11.86 3.23
C ALA A 174 2.52 -13.33 3.56
N TYR A 175 2.59 -14.15 2.50
CA TYR A 175 3.18 -15.49 2.52
C TYR A 175 4.38 -15.53 1.60
N MET A 176 5.48 -16.11 2.06
CA MET A 176 6.69 -16.31 1.26
C MET A 176 6.54 -17.50 0.31
N ASP A 177 7.43 -17.63 -0.66
CA ASP A 177 7.45 -18.75 -1.62
C ASP A 177 7.51 -20.15 -0.95
N ASP A 178 8.09 -20.25 0.25
CA ASP A 178 8.16 -21.48 1.05
C ASP A 178 6.92 -21.70 1.93
N GLY A 179 5.90 -20.86 1.81
CA GLY A 179 4.65 -20.91 2.58
C GLY A 179 4.71 -20.29 3.97
N LYS A 180 5.87 -19.77 4.42
CA LYS A 180 5.96 -19.08 5.70
C LYS A 180 5.26 -17.75 5.65
N ALA A 181 4.52 -17.44 6.72
CA ALA A 181 3.86 -16.16 6.87
C ALA A 181 4.84 -15.06 7.31
N LEU A 182 4.61 -13.83 6.79
CA LEU A 182 5.12 -12.58 7.33
C LEU A 182 3.99 -11.84 8.04
N GLY A 183 4.30 -11.10 9.09
CA GLY A 183 3.28 -10.40 9.87
C GLY A 183 2.45 -11.34 10.74
N SER A 184 3.00 -12.47 11.15
CA SER A 184 2.37 -13.46 12.02
C SER A 184 2.88 -13.40 13.45
N MET A 185 2.00 -13.73 14.41
CA MET A 185 2.37 -13.88 15.83
C MET A 185 3.50 -14.90 16.06
N GLU A 186 3.67 -15.84 15.15
CA GLU A 186 4.70 -16.86 15.20
C GLU A 186 6.08 -16.35 14.75
N ASN A 187 6.16 -15.20 14.11
CA ASN A 187 7.42 -14.64 13.64
C ASN A 187 8.24 -14.05 14.80
N GLU A 188 9.57 -14.16 14.72
CA GLU A 188 10.50 -13.46 15.62
C GLU A 188 10.67 -11.99 15.22
N GLU A 189 10.69 -11.72 13.91
CA GLU A 189 10.79 -10.40 13.26
C GLU A 189 9.54 -10.17 12.41
N CYS A 190 9.10 -8.93 12.23
CA CYS A 190 7.89 -8.57 11.50
C CYS A 190 6.68 -9.40 11.95
N ARG A 191 6.38 -9.33 13.26
CA ARG A 191 5.20 -10.03 13.81
C ARG A 191 3.89 -9.36 13.40
N ILE A 192 3.92 -8.05 13.26
CA ILE A 192 2.78 -7.25 12.82
C ILE A 192 3.26 -6.18 11.85
N ASP A 193 2.44 -5.86 10.85
CA ASP A 193 2.66 -4.83 9.85
C ASP A 193 1.43 -3.92 9.77
N SER A 194 1.62 -2.60 9.71
CA SER A 194 0.54 -1.62 9.83
C SER A 194 -0.41 -1.60 8.63
N ILE A 195 0.12 -1.81 7.40
CA ILE A 195 -0.69 -1.62 6.20
C ILE A 195 -1.74 -2.72 6.01
N ALA A 196 -1.47 -3.95 6.44
CA ALA A 196 -2.47 -5.02 6.42
C ALA A 196 -3.65 -4.69 7.36
N GLN A 197 -3.37 -4.08 8.52
CA GLN A 197 -4.40 -3.69 9.49
C GLN A 197 -5.22 -2.50 8.97
N SER A 198 -4.56 -1.45 8.55
CA SER A 198 -5.20 -0.23 8.02
C SER A 198 -6.09 -0.54 6.80
N TRP A 199 -5.58 -1.33 5.86
CA TRP A 199 -6.32 -1.68 4.65
C TRP A 199 -7.43 -2.70 4.87
N SER A 200 -7.43 -3.45 5.98
CA SER A 200 -8.58 -4.26 6.38
C SER A 200 -9.84 -3.40 6.60
N VAL A 201 -9.63 -2.15 7.05
CA VAL A 201 -10.67 -1.14 7.26
C VAL A 201 -10.94 -0.37 5.97
N ILE A 202 -9.89 0.23 5.36
CA ILE A 202 -9.99 1.11 4.19
C ILE A 202 -10.71 0.42 3.04
N SER A 203 -10.37 -0.83 2.75
CA SER A 203 -11.01 -1.59 1.68
C SER A 203 -12.44 -2.06 2.01
N GLY A 204 -12.79 -2.13 3.28
CA GLY A 204 -14.04 -2.74 3.75
C GLY A 204 -14.09 -4.27 3.65
N ALA A 205 -12.98 -4.94 3.28
CA ALA A 205 -12.93 -6.39 3.14
C ALA A 205 -12.79 -7.13 4.47
N GLY A 206 -12.18 -6.52 5.48
CA GLY A 206 -12.08 -7.15 6.80
C GLY A 206 -13.46 -7.33 7.44
N ASP A 207 -13.72 -8.49 8.07
CA ASP A 207 -14.91 -8.70 8.88
C ASP A 207 -14.98 -7.70 10.03
N ASN A 208 -16.19 -7.29 10.44
CA ASN A 208 -16.37 -6.21 11.40
C ASN A 208 -15.55 -6.41 12.67
N ASP A 209 -15.67 -7.57 13.35
CA ASP A 209 -14.94 -7.83 14.59
C ASP A 209 -13.42 -7.82 14.36
N LYS A 210 -12.95 -8.39 13.25
CA LYS A 210 -11.54 -8.48 12.91
C LYS A 210 -10.92 -7.11 12.65
N LYS A 211 -11.63 -6.19 12.00
CA LYS A 211 -11.16 -4.80 11.77
C LYS A 211 -10.85 -4.09 13.09
N TYR A 212 -11.77 -4.16 14.06
CA TYR A 212 -11.57 -3.54 15.37
C TYR A 212 -10.42 -4.19 16.16
N ILE A 213 -10.33 -5.52 16.13
CA ILE A 213 -9.26 -6.26 16.82
C ILE A 213 -7.90 -5.92 16.19
N SER A 214 -7.82 -5.89 14.86
CA SER A 214 -6.58 -5.61 14.15
C SER A 214 -6.08 -4.18 14.36
N MET A 215 -6.98 -3.19 14.37
CA MET A 215 -6.61 -1.80 14.65
C MET A 215 -6.21 -1.58 16.12
N ASN A 216 -6.86 -2.27 17.08
CA ASN A 216 -6.38 -2.29 18.46
C ASN A 216 -4.98 -2.91 18.59
N SER A 217 -4.68 -3.95 17.81
CA SER A 217 -3.34 -4.55 17.77
C SER A 217 -2.30 -3.61 17.15
N LEU A 218 -2.66 -2.87 16.10
CA LEU A 218 -1.83 -1.81 15.54
C LEU A 218 -1.50 -0.76 16.61
N GLU A 219 -2.53 -0.28 17.34
CA GLU A 219 -2.30 0.71 18.41
C GLU A 219 -1.35 0.18 19.49
N LEU A 220 -1.55 -1.06 19.93
CA LEU A 220 -0.77 -1.65 21.02
C LEU A 220 0.69 -1.89 20.63
N HIS A 221 0.96 -2.28 19.40
CA HIS A 221 2.28 -2.76 18.99
C HIS A 221 3.08 -1.75 18.14
N LEU A 222 2.39 -0.87 17.40
CA LEU A 222 3.05 -0.02 16.41
C LEU A 222 3.06 1.47 16.76
N ILE A 223 2.25 1.93 17.72
CA ILE A 223 2.26 3.33 18.14
C ILE A 223 3.27 3.53 19.26
N ASP A 224 4.34 4.25 18.96
CA ASP A 224 5.36 4.68 19.94
C ASP A 224 5.11 6.15 20.31
N LYS A 225 4.32 6.35 21.37
CA LYS A 225 3.96 7.70 21.86
C LYS A 225 5.16 8.46 22.44
N GLU A 226 6.17 7.77 22.94
CA GLU A 226 7.37 8.39 23.52
C GLU A 226 8.24 9.06 22.45
N ASN A 227 8.37 8.40 21.30
CA ASN A 227 9.16 8.91 20.18
C ASN A 227 8.33 9.65 19.14
N GLY A 228 7.00 9.63 19.27
CA GLY A 228 6.09 10.31 18.35
C GLY A 228 6.07 9.66 16.95
N ILE A 229 5.94 8.33 16.87
CA ILE A 229 5.94 7.61 15.60
C ILE A 229 4.88 6.50 15.55
N ILE A 230 4.41 6.20 14.35
CA ILE A 230 3.63 5.02 14.02
C ILE A 230 4.51 4.11 13.16
N LYS A 231 5.00 3.02 13.74
CA LYS A 231 5.91 2.09 13.07
C LYS A 231 5.21 1.38 11.90
N LEU A 232 5.96 1.10 10.84
CA LEU A 232 5.45 0.28 9.73
C LEU A 232 5.27 -1.18 10.16
N LEU A 233 6.26 -1.75 10.83
CA LEU A 233 6.25 -3.12 11.34
C LEU A 233 7.03 -3.23 12.65
N ASP A 234 6.76 -4.30 13.41
CA ASP A 234 7.46 -4.61 14.67
C ASP A 234 7.51 -6.13 14.93
N PRO A 235 8.61 -6.70 15.48
CA PRO A 235 9.95 -6.12 15.52
C PRO A 235 10.59 -5.94 14.13
N PRO A 236 11.54 -5.04 13.96
CA PRO A 236 12.26 -4.88 12.69
C PRO A 236 13.09 -6.13 12.35
N PHE A 237 13.39 -6.30 11.06
CA PHE A 237 14.31 -7.34 10.60
C PHE A 237 15.75 -7.01 10.99
N GLU A 238 16.48 -7.98 11.53
CA GLU A 238 17.89 -7.84 11.93
C GLU A 238 18.65 -9.16 11.72
N ASN A 239 18.56 -10.07 12.68
CA ASN A 239 19.35 -11.30 12.73
C ASN A 239 18.54 -12.59 12.58
N GLY A 240 17.21 -12.48 12.45
CA GLY A 240 16.30 -13.62 12.29
C GLY A 240 16.52 -14.39 10.98
N ASN A 241 15.86 -15.53 10.88
CA ASN A 241 16.03 -16.46 9.77
C ASN A 241 15.18 -16.14 8.53
N LEU A 242 14.34 -15.08 8.60
CA LEU A 242 13.56 -14.64 7.46
C LEU A 242 14.41 -13.80 6.50
N HIS A 243 14.24 -14.04 5.21
CA HIS A 243 14.93 -13.34 4.14
C HIS A 243 13.94 -12.71 3.18
N PRO A 244 13.19 -11.66 3.62
CA PRO A 244 12.10 -11.09 2.84
C PRO A 244 12.58 -10.24 1.64
N GLY A 245 13.85 -9.90 1.59
CA GLY A 245 14.43 -9.04 0.55
C GLY A 245 15.32 -7.95 1.12
N TYR A 246 15.54 -6.91 0.33
CA TYR A 246 16.49 -5.85 0.70
C TYR A 246 16.02 -4.96 1.86
N ILE A 247 14.76 -5.05 2.28
CA ILE A 247 14.28 -4.39 3.51
C ILE A 247 15.18 -4.70 4.70
N LYS A 248 15.70 -5.92 4.78
CA LYS A 248 16.62 -6.38 5.84
C LYS A 248 18.00 -5.70 5.78
N SER A 249 18.32 -5.00 4.69
CA SER A 249 19.55 -4.21 4.55
C SER A 249 19.45 -2.84 5.20
N TYR A 250 18.26 -2.36 5.52
CA TYR A 250 18.09 -1.15 6.31
C TYR A 250 18.32 -1.44 7.78
N LEU A 251 18.93 -0.46 8.48
CA LEU A 251 19.08 -0.56 9.94
C LEU A 251 17.72 -0.75 10.62
N PRO A 252 17.62 -1.61 11.66
CA PRO A 252 16.41 -1.73 12.46
C PRO A 252 15.90 -0.38 12.96
N GLY A 253 14.63 -0.09 12.67
CA GLY A 253 13.98 1.17 12.99
C GLY A 253 14.21 2.30 11.96
N VAL A 254 14.74 2.00 10.76
CA VAL A 254 14.95 2.99 9.69
C VAL A 254 14.13 2.61 8.47
N ARG A 255 13.48 3.59 7.85
CA ARG A 255 12.63 3.44 6.67
C ARG A 255 11.56 2.35 6.91
N GLU A 256 11.37 1.49 5.90
CA GLU A 256 10.40 0.40 5.95
C GLU A 256 10.74 -0.66 7.01
N ASN A 257 11.98 -0.74 7.46
CA ASN A 257 12.40 -1.72 8.46
C ASN A 257 12.10 -1.28 9.91
N GLY A 258 10.83 -1.07 10.21
CA GLY A 258 10.36 -0.77 11.58
C GLY A 258 10.48 0.70 12.00
N GLY A 259 10.83 1.63 11.08
CA GLY A 259 10.61 3.06 11.28
C GLY A 259 9.15 3.43 11.04
N GLN A 260 8.79 4.70 11.27
CA GLN A 260 7.57 5.24 10.70
C GLN A 260 7.81 5.46 9.21
N TYR A 261 7.12 4.73 8.35
CA TYR A 261 6.98 5.13 6.95
C TYR A 261 5.71 5.97 6.86
N THR A 262 5.85 7.26 6.57
CA THR A 262 4.76 8.24 6.77
C THR A 262 3.53 7.94 5.93
N HIS A 263 3.70 7.39 4.73
CA HIS A 263 2.60 6.94 3.88
C HIS A 263 1.70 5.92 4.61
N ALA A 264 2.30 4.89 5.18
CA ALA A 264 1.59 3.85 5.94
C ALA A 264 0.99 4.39 7.24
N ALA A 265 1.68 5.29 7.92
CA ALA A 265 1.19 5.93 9.14
C ALA A 265 -0.09 6.74 8.88
N VAL A 266 -0.17 7.42 7.74
CA VAL A 266 -1.38 8.15 7.32
C VAL A 266 -2.56 7.19 7.08
N TRP A 267 -2.33 6.02 6.49
CA TRP A 267 -3.38 5.03 6.30
C TRP A 267 -3.94 4.51 7.63
N ALA A 268 -3.11 4.39 8.67
CA ALA A 268 -3.60 4.03 10.01
C ALA A 268 -4.58 5.08 10.56
N ILE A 269 -4.31 6.36 10.34
CA ILE A 269 -5.19 7.46 10.77
C ILE A 269 -6.50 7.45 9.99
N ILE A 270 -6.44 7.26 8.66
CA ILE A 270 -7.64 7.14 7.82
C ILE A 270 -8.51 5.97 8.31
N ALA A 271 -7.91 4.83 8.62
CA ALA A 271 -8.62 3.67 9.13
C ALA A 271 -9.32 3.95 10.47
N GLU A 272 -8.68 4.64 11.41
CA GLU A 272 -9.31 5.04 12.68
C GLU A 272 -10.49 5.99 12.44
N THR A 273 -10.36 6.93 11.50
CA THR A 273 -11.45 7.83 11.12
C THR A 273 -12.65 7.06 10.54
N MET A 274 -12.39 6.12 9.65
CA MET A 274 -13.44 5.28 9.03
C MET A 274 -14.14 4.36 10.04
N LEU A 275 -13.47 4.01 11.15
CA LEU A 275 -14.09 3.27 12.26
C LEU A 275 -14.89 4.17 13.22
N GLY A 276 -14.90 5.49 13.00
CA GLY A 276 -15.60 6.46 13.85
C GLY A 276 -14.82 6.92 15.07
N PHE A 277 -13.52 6.62 15.15
CA PHE A 277 -12.65 7.03 16.26
C PHE A 277 -11.96 8.37 16.00
N GLY A 278 -12.74 9.44 15.76
CA GLY A 278 -12.25 10.75 15.38
C GLY A 278 -11.23 11.34 16.36
N ASP A 279 -11.46 11.26 17.67
CA ASP A 279 -10.52 11.77 18.68
C ASP A 279 -9.16 11.07 18.60
N LYS A 280 -9.17 9.75 18.41
CA LYS A 280 -7.95 8.95 18.23
C LYS A 280 -7.25 9.32 16.92
N ALA A 281 -7.98 9.48 15.84
CA ALA A 281 -7.42 9.91 14.55
C ALA A 281 -6.71 11.26 14.67
N VAL A 282 -7.29 12.23 15.38
CA VAL A 282 -6.66 13.52 15.67
C VAL A 282 -5.42 13.36 16.56
N GLU A 283 -5.45 12.49 17.57
CA GLU A 283 -4.27 12.19 18.39
C GLU A 283 -3.13 11.64 17.53
N LEU A 284 -3.42 10.64 16.69
CA LEU A 284 -2.42 10.02 15.81
C LEU A 284 -1.90 11.00 14.76
N PHE A 285 -2.78 11.85 14.21
CA PHE A 285 -2.37 12.91 13.28
C PHE A 285 -1.35 13.85 13.92
N LYS A 286 -1.56 14.25 15.18
CA LYS A 286 -0.60 15.08 15.92
C LYS A 286 0.74 14.37 16.10
N ILE A 287 0.72 13.05 16.35
CA ILE A 287 1.94 12.25 16.51
C ILE A 287 2.84 12.33 15.26
N ILE A 288 2.28 12.28 14.06
CA ILE A 288 3.04 12.27 12.81
C ILE A 288 3.24 13.66 12.19
N ASN A 289 2.66 14.71 12.77
CA ASN A 289 2.71 16.06 12.20
C ASN A 289 4.10 16.69 12.35
N PRO A 290 4.75 17.10 11.25
CA PRO A 290 6.06 17.76 11.31
C PRO A 290 6.13 18.99 12.23
N ILE A 291 5.02 19.74 12.33
CA ILE A 291 4.94 20.92 13.21
C ILE A 291 5.08 20.50 14.68
N GLU A 292 4.43 19.41 15.09
CA GLU A 292 4.51 18.90 16.47
C GLU A 292 5.93 18.45 16.82
N HIS A 293 6.64 17.82 15.88
CA HIS A 293 8.04 17.43 16.04
C HIS A 293 9.03 18.61 16.11
N SER A 294 8.57 19.84 15.93
CA SER A 294 9.41 21.03 15.81
C SER A 294 8.97 22.19 16.70
N ARG A 295 8.08 21.97 17.68
CA ARG A 295 7.51 23.02 18.54
C ARG A 295 8.54 23.70 19.47
N SER A 296 9.54 22.96 19.88
CA SER A 296 10.63 23.47 20.72
C SER A 296 11.98 23.30 20.04
N LYS A 297 12.98 24.01 20.50
CA LYS A 297 14.37 23.87 20.03
C LYS A 297 14.89 22.44 20.26
N GLU A 298 14.47 21.81 21.34
CA GLU A 298 14.86 20.43 21.69
C GLU A 298 14.25 19.43 20.70
N GLU A 299 12.94 19.53 20.44
CA GLU A 299 12.22 18.69 19.48
C GLU A 299 12.76 18.90 18.06
N ALA A 300 12.96 20.13 17.62
CA ALA A 300 13.54 20.44 16.32
C ALA A 300 14.97 19.89 16.18
N ASN A 301 15.80 19.91 17.25
CA ASN A 301 17.13 19.31 17.26
C ASN A 301 17.10 17.77 17.21
N LYS A 302 16.05 17.15 17.72
CA LYS A 302 15.80 15.70 17.60
C LYS A 302 15.31 15.34 16.20
N TYR A 303 14.30 16.06 15.70
CA TYR A 303 13.65 15.81 14.43
C TYR A 303 14.53 16.09 13.21
N LYS A 304 15.20 17.21 13.16
CA LYS A 304 16.21 17.63 12.15
C LYS A 304 15.71 17.75 10.72
N LEU A 305 14.41 17.93 10.51
CA LEU A 305 13.81 18.24 9.22
C LEU A 305 13.04 19.55 9.27
N GLU A 306 12.64 20.03 8.11
CA GLU A 306 11.81 21.22 7.96
C GLU A 306 10.39 20.97 8.51
N PRO A 307 9.86 21.88 9.35
CA PRO A 307 8.55 21.70 10.00
C PRO A 307 7.36 21.86 9.05
N TYR A 308 7.59 22.20 7.80
CA TYR A 308 6.56 22.46 6.78
C TYR A 308 6.58 21.46 5.61
N VAL A 309 7.34 20.37 5.74
CA VAL A 309 7.38 19.30 4.73
C VAL A 309 7.04 17.95 5.35
N VAL A 310 6.42 17.08 4.58
CA VAL A 310 6.13 15.71 4.99
C VAL A 310 7.36 14.83 4.71
N PRO A 311 7.89 14.12 5.73
CA PRO A 311 9.00 13.20 5.54
C PRO A 311 8.54 11.88 4.92
N ALA A 312 9.43 11.16 4.26
CA ALA A 312 9.18 9.77 3.89
C ALA A 312 9.11 8.89 5.14
N ASP A 313 10.06 9.10 6.05
CA ASP A 313 10.17 8.30 7.27
C ASP A 313 10.66 9.12 8.48
N ILE A 314 10.31 8.61 9.66
CA ILE A 314 10.86 9.05 10.95
C ILE A 314 11.45 7.81 11.63
N TYR A 315 12.68 7.89 12.11
CA TYR A 315 13.40 6.75 12.65
C TYR A 315 12.83 6.29 13.99
N GLY A 316 12.67 4.97 14.15
CA GLY A 316 12.43 4.27 15.40
C GLY A 316 13.69 3.63 15.99
N ALA A 317 14.82 3.76 15.31
CA ALA A 317 16.10 3.18 15.74
C ALA A 317 16.55 3.73 17.10
N LYS A 318 17.03 2.86 18.00
CA LYS A 318 17.30 3.12 19.42
C LYS A 318 18.02 4.45 19.74
N ASN A 319 18.99 4.85 18.92
CA ASN A 319 19.80 6.07 19.15
C ASN A 319 19.37 7.24 18.25
N LEU A 320 18.37 7.04 17.40
CA LEU A 320 17.92 7.97 16.37
C LEU A 320 16.39 8.17 16.41
N ALA A 321 15.69 7.56 17.37
CA ALA A 321 14.26 7.60 17.46
C ALA A 321 13.71 9.03 17.48
N GLY A 322 12.72 9.30 16.63
CA GLY A 322 12.13 10.62 16.42
C GLY A 322 12.91 11.53 15.47
N ARG A 323 14.04 11.08 14.90
CA ARG A 323 14.75 11.81 13.85
C ARG A 323 14.07 11.55 12.50
N GLY A 324 13.76 12.60 11.75
CA GLY A 324 13.31 12.51 10.39
C GLY A 324 14.41 12.03 9.44
N GLY A 325 14.03 11.23 8.48
CA GLY A 325 14.91 10.70 7.44
C GLY A 325 14.86 11.54 6.19
N TRP A 326 14.22 11.03 5.14
CA TRP A 326 14.08 11.73 3.86
C TRP A 326 12.89 12.68 3.87
N SER A 327 13.08 13.95 3.50
CA SER A 327 12.04 14.98 3.42
C SER A 327 11.55 15.23 1.98
N TRP A 328 10.50 16.07 1.85
CA TRP A 328 9.87 16.42 0.57
C TRP A 328 9.23 15.22 -0.17
N TYR A 329 8.62 14.31 0.58
CA TYR A 329 8.01 13.11 0.01
C TYR A 329 6.57 13.38 -0.43
N THR A 330 6.37 13.66 -1.72
CA THR A 330 5.09 14.13 -2.27
C THR A 330 3.96 13.11 -2.20
N GLY A 331 4.25 11.82 -2.35
CA GLY A 331 3.26 10.76 -2.23
C GLY A 331 2.60 10.73 -0.84
N SER A 332 3.42 10.76 0.21
CA SER A 332 2.90 10.87 1.58
C SER A 332 2.14 12.17 1.83
N SER A 333 2.56 13.29 1.19
CA SER A 333 1.86 14.57 1.33
C SER A 333 0.46 14.53 0.75
N GLY A 334 0.25 13.86 -0.39
CA GLY A 334 -1.07 13.67 -0.98
C GLY A 334 -2.01 12.91 -0.04
N TRP A 335 -1.53 11.80 0.52
CA TRP A 335 -2.29 11.03 1.51
C TRP A 335 -2.52 11.79 2.81
N PHE A 336 -1.54 12.59 3.25
CA PHE A 336 -1.67 13.44 4.43
C PHE A 336 -2.78 14.49 4.26
N TYR A 337 -2.88 15.09 3.06
CA TYR A 337 -3.99 15.98 2.71
C TYR A 337 -5.34 15.26 2.70
N THR A 338 -5.43 14.08 2.10
CA THR A 338 -6.63 13.24 2.11
C THR A 338 -7.07 12.91 3.54
N CYS A 339 -6.12 12.54 4.39
CA CYS A 339 -6.38 12.26 5.81
C CYS A 339 -6.99 13.46 6.54
N LEU A 340 -6.50 14.68 6.28
CA LEU A 340 -7.06 15.90 6.86
C LEU A 340 -8.53 16.13 6.45
N LEU A 341 -8.87 15.85 5.20
CA LEU A 341 -10.26 15.95 4.73
C LEU A 341 -11.16 14.96 5.47
N TYR A 342 -10.75 13.70 5.57
CA TYR A 342 -11.50 12.67 6.29
C TYR A 342 -11.68 13.02 7.79
N THR A 343 -10.64 13.52 8.46
CA THR A 343 -10.72 13.89 9.88
C THR A 343 -11.57 15.13 10.14
N SER A 344 -11.62 16.09 9.21
CA SER A 344 -12.46 17.29 9.32
C SER A 344 -13.94 16.98 9.04
N ASP A 345 -14.25 16.15 8.05
CA ASP A 345 -15.63 15.73 7.74
C ASP A 345 -16.25 14.91 8.88
N ALA A 346 -15.48 14.03 9.51
CA ALA A 346 -15.96 13.28 10.68
C ALA A 346 -16.31 14.22 11.87
N ALA A 347 -15.66 15.36 11.99
CA ALA A 347 -16.00 16.38 13.00
C ALA A 347 -17.32 17.13 12.66
N ASP A 348 -17.62 17.34 11.38
CA ASP A 348 -18.85 18.02 10.94
C ASP A 348 -20.09 17.13 11.03
N ASP A 349 -19.96 15.80 10.82
CA ASP A 349 -21.08 14.85 10.96
C ASP A 349 -21.52 14.65 12.42
N LEU A 350 -20.66 14.93 13.39
CA LEU A 350 -21.02 14.94 14.82
C LEU A 350 -21.80 16.20 15.25
N THR A 351 -21.88 17.20 14.37
CA THR A 351 -22.62 18.46 14.62
C THR A 351 -23.93 18.55 13.86
N ARG A 352 -24.28 17.55 13.07
CA ARG A 352 -25.58 17.38 12.40
C ARG A 352 -26.39 16.29 13.08
#